data_c199ecef5a4d6132eb81f5dc158d0ce4
#
_entry.id   c199ecef5a4d6132eb81f5dc158d0ce4
#
_cell.length_a   1.000
_cell.length_b   1.000
_cell.length_c   1.000
_cell.angle_alpha   90.00
_cell.angle_beta   90.00
_cell.angle_gamma   90.00
#
_symmetry.space_group_name_H-M   'P 1'
#
loop_
_entity.id
_entity.type
_entity.pdbx_description
1 polymer ?
#
loop_
_entity_poly.entity_id
_entity_poly.type
_entity_poly.pdbx_seq_one_letter_code
_entity_poly.pdbx_strand_id
1 'polypeptide(L)'
;MFDDKILLITGGTGSFGNAVMKQFLDSNIKEIRIFSRDEKKQDDIRKKYNNSKLKFYIGDVRDSQSVETAMRDVYYVFHAAALKQVPSCEFFPVEAVKTIIIGTENVLQSAIHQNVKKVICLSTDKAAYPINAMGISKAMMEKVFVAKSRNIRSEQTLICGTRYGNVMASRGSVIPLFIDKIKAGEPLTITDPDMTRFLMSLEDAVELVVHAFKHAETGDIMVQKAPSSTVGDLATALLELFEADNAIEIIGTRHGEKKAETLLTREEYAQCEDMGDYFRVPADSRDLNYSNYVETGNEKITQSYEYNSDNTHILTVEEIKEKLLTLEYVRNELNDYKASMR
;
A
#
# COMPACT_ATOMS: atom_id res chain seq x y z
N MET A 1 14.08 -15.98 10.86
CA MET A 1 14.50 -14.80 10.08
C MET A 1 14.42 -13.53 10.93
N PHE A 2 13.33 -13.29 11.65
CA PHE A 2 13.11 -12.04 12.42
C PHE A 2 13.57 -12.14 13.89
N ASP A 3 13.97 -13.32 14.34
CA ASP A 3 14.35 -13.58 15.74
C ASP A 3 15.50 -12.69 16.17
N ASP A 4 15.35 -12.08 17.34
CA ASP A 4 16.30 -11.18 17.97
C ASP A 4 16.72 -9.97 17.09
N LYS A 5 15.86 -9.52 16.18
CA LYS A 5 16.10 -8.38 15.29
C LYS A 5 15.28 -7.16 15.69
N ILE A 6 15.72 -5.98 15.22
CA ILE A 6 15.01 -4.70 15.39
C ILE A 6 14.37 -4.32 14.06
N LEU A 7 13.06 -4.06 14.07
CA LEU A 7 12.29 -3.58 12.93
C LEU A 7 11.90 -2.11 13.19
N LEU A 8 12.23 -1.22 12.26
CA LEU A 8 11.72 0.14 12.23
C LEU A 8 10.55 0.24 11.25
N ILE A 9 9.44 0.81 11.71
CA ILE A 9 8.26 1.09 10.90
C ILE A 9 8.05 2.60 10.83
N THR A 10 8.38 3.23 9.69
CA THR A 10 8.02 4.63 9.47
C THR A 10 6.55 4.73 9.08
N GLY A 11 5.86 5.76 9.58
CA GLY A 11 4.40 5.80 9.43
C GLY A 11 3.66 4.73 10.24
N GLY A 12 4.32 4.18 11.27
CA GLY A 12 3.82 3.07 12.08
C GLY A 12 2.50 3.33 12.82
N THR A 13 2.09 4.60 12.97
CA THR A 13 0.78 4.99 13.54
C THR A 13 -0.36 4.98 12.51
N GLY A 14 -0.07 4.76 11.23
CA GLY A 14 -1.07 4.56 10.18
C GLY A 14 -1.68 3.17 10.23
N SER A 15 -2.82 2.95 9.53
CA SER A 15 -3.52 1.65 9.52
C SER A 15 -2.59 0.51 9.08
N PHE A 16 -1.85 0.72 7.99
CA PHE A 16 -0.94 -0.28 7.43
C PHE A 16 0.27 -0.55 8.36
N GLY A 17 0.94 0.52 8.81
CA GLY A 17 2.07 0.38 9.75
C GLY A 17 1.67 -0.30 11.05
N ASN A 18 0.45 -0.04 11.54
CA ASN A 18 -0.10 -0.70 12.73
C ASN A 18 -0.39 -2.19 12.48
N ALA A 19 -0.89 -2.56 11.30
CA ALA A 19 -1.13 -3.95 10.95
C ALA A 19 0.19 -4.74 10.82
N VAL A 20 1.20 -4.16 10.18
CA VAL A 20 2.55 -4.76 10.12
C VAL A 20 3.14 -4.90 11.53
N MET A 21 3.00 -3.87 12.39
CA MET A 21 3.41 -3.95 13.79
C MET A 21 2.77 -5.14 14.50
N LYS A 22 1.45 -5.32 14.37
CA LYS A 22 0.72 -6.44 14.98
C LYS A 22 1.28 -7.80 14.54
N GLN A 23 1.49 -7.97 13.23
CA GLN A 23 2.03 -9.21 12.66
C GLN A 23 3.35 -9.63 13.29
N PHE A 24 4.21 -8.64 13.61
CA PHE A 24 5.51 -8.93 14.20
C PHE A 24 5.50 -8.97 15.73
N LEU A 25 4.45 -8.42 16.38
CA LEU A 25 4.40 -8.31 17.84
C LEU A 25 4.43 -9.68 18.53
N ASP A 26 3.74 -10.66 17.94
CA ASP A 26 3.64 -12.03 18.45
C ASP A 26 4.82 -12.93 18.03
N SER A 27 5.73 -12.40 17.20
CA SER A 27 6.96 -13.12 16.78
C SER A 27 8.08 -12.98 17.82
N ASN A 28 9.19 -13.71 17.61
CA ASN A 28 10.39 -13.58 18.43
C ASN A 28 11.25 -12.34 18.10
N ILE A 29 10.66 -11.32 17.50
CA ILE A 29 11.35 -10.06 17.23
C ILE A 29 11.77 -9.39 18.55
N LYS A 30 12.97 -8.82 18.58
CA LYS A 30 13.50 -8.17 19.77
C LYS A 30 12.82 -6.83 20.07
N GLU A 31 12.67 -6.00 19.04
CA GLU A 31 12.17 -4.64 19.17
C GLU A 31 11.47 -4.19 17.90
N ILE A 32 10.37 -3.44 18.05
CA ILE A 32 9.66 -2.77 16.96
C ILE A 32 9.65 -1.27 17.26
N ARG A 33 10.27 -0.49 16.39
CA ARG A 33 10.32 0.97 16.48
C ARG A 33 9.21 1.58 15.65
N ILE A 34 8.34 2.34 16.29
CA ILE A 34 7.26 3.10 15.65
C ILE A 34 7.75 4.53 15.45
N PHE A 35 8.02 4.91 14.21
CA PHE A 35 8.47 6.25 13.85
C PHE A 35 7.36 7.03 13.17
N SER A 36 6.92 8.12 13.78
CA SER A 36 5.90 9.01 13.22
C SER A 36 5.91 10.38 13.87
N ARG A 37 5.22 11.35 13.26
CA ARG A 37 5.06 12.72 13.79
C ARG A 37 3.97 12.83 14.85
N ASP A 38 3.04 11.86 14.88
CA ASP A 38 1.80 11.93 15.65
C ASP A 38 2.00 11.32 17.04
N GLU A 39 2.36 12.18 18.02
CA GLU A 39 2.56 11.82 19.42
C GLU A 39 1.32 11.17 20.03
N LYS A 40 0.13 11.73 19.75
CA LYS A 40 -1.11 11.20 20.31
C LYS A 40 -1.38 9.77 19.88
N LYS A 41 -1.26 9.47 18.59
CA LYS A 41 -1.43 8.10 18.09
C LYS A 41 -0.37 7.14 18.62
N GLN A 42 0.86 7.61 18.83
CA GLN A 42 1.89 6.81 19.50
C GLN A 42 1.51 6.47 20.93
N ASP A 43 0.97 7.43 21.68
CA ASP A 43 0.50 7.21 23.05
C ASP A 43 -0.70 6.25 23.09
N ASP A 44 -1.66 6.39 22.17
CA ASP A 44 -2.80 5.48 22.03
C ASP A 44 -2.33 4.02 21.78
N ILE A 45 -1.36 3.83 20.89
CA ILE A 45 -0.76 2.50 20.61
C ILE A 45 -0.03 1.98 21.84
N ARG A 46 0.77 2.82 22.53
CA ARG A 46 1.50 2.45 23.74
C ARG A 46 0.54 1.92 24.82
N LYS A 47 -0.54 2.64 25.05
CA LYS A 47 -1.56 2.26 26.04
C LYS A 47 -2.33 1.01 25.65
N LYS A 48 -2.69 0.91 24.36
CA LYS A 48 -3.47 -0.22 23.85
C LYS A 48 -2.71 -1.55 23.95
N TYR A 49 -1.45 -1.57 23.54
CA TYR A 49 -0.68 -2.81 23.46
C TYR A 49 0.15 -3.10 24.72
N ASN A 50 0.57 -2.08 25.45
CA ASN A 50 1.39 -2.18 26.67
C ASN A 50 2.49 -3.26 26.58
N ASN A 51 3.24 -3.27 25.48
CA ASN A 51 4.20 -4.31 25.16
C ASN A 51 5.63 -3.74 25.16
N SER A 52 6.54 -4.38 25.88
CA SER A 52 7.93 -3.92 26.06
C SER A 52 8.77 -3.92 24.78
N LYS A 53 8.38 -4.72 23.77
CA LYS A 53 9.03 -4.72 22.45
C LYS A 53 8.80 -3.42 21.68
N LEU A 54 7.73 -2.68 21.97
CA LEU A 54 7.40 -1.44 21.26
C LEU A 54 8.22 -0.27 21.79
N LYS A 55 8.92 0.41 20.88
CA LYS A 55 9.62 1.67 21.14
C LYS A 55 9.08 2.75 20.22
N PHE A 56 8.90 3.95 20.74
CA PHE A 56 8.25 5.04 20.05
C PHE A 56 9.23 6.18 19.82
N TYR A 57 9.35 6.59 18.55
CA TYR A 57 10.22 7.66 18.08
C TYR A 57 9.35 8.73 17.41
N ILE A 58 9.31 9.92 18.01
CA ILE A 58 8.68 11.08 17.37
C ILE A 58 9.69 11.66 16.39
N GLY A 59 9.30 11.75 15.12
CA GLY A 59 10.15 12.29 14.07
C GLY A 59 9.45 12.37 12.71
N ASP A 60 10.09 13.05 11.79
CA ASP A 60 9.60 13.28 10.44
C ASP A 60 10.58 12.70 9.43
N VAL A 61 10.11 11.91 8.45
CA VAL A 61 10.96 11.35 7.39
C VAL A 61 11.61 12.43 6.52
N ARG A 62 11.08 13.66 6.54
CA ARG A 62 11.66 14.82 5.85
C ARG A 62 12.92 15.35 6.54
N ASP A 63 13.12 14.98 7.80
CA ASP A 63 14.31 15.32 8.58
C ASP A 63 15.25 14.11 8.66
N SER A 64 16.35 14.17 7.90
CA SER A 64 17.33 13.09 7.83
C SER A 64 17.97 12.78 9.18
N GLN A 65 18.16 13.77 10.05
CA GLN A 65 18.83 13.61 11.33
C GLN A 65 17.91 12.83 12.31
N SER A 66 16.60 13.10 12.29
CA SER A 66 15.64 12.35 13.11
C SER A 66 15.50 10.89 12.64
N VAL A 67 15.54 10.67 11.31
CA VAL A 67 15.55 9.32 10.72
C VAL A 67 16.82 8.56 11.12
N GLU A 68 17.98 9.18 10.98
CA GLU A 68 19.28 8.59 11.34
C GLU A 68 19.31 8.15 12.81
N THR A 69 18.78 8.97 13.71
CA THR A 69 18.71 8.65 15.14
C THR A 69 17.86 7.42 15.43
N ALA A 70 16.70 7.28 14.75
CA ALA A 70 15.81 6.14 14.92
C ALA A 70 16.35 4.86 14.26
N MET A 71 17.30 4.99 13.31
CA MET A 71 17.83 3.90 12.49
C MET A 71 18.96 3.10 13.17
N ARG A 72 19.56 3.59 14.27
CA ARG A 72 20.70 2.92 14.94
C ARG A 72 20.35 1.49 15.34
N ASP A 73 21.21 0.52 15.00
CA ASP A 73 21.05 -0.91 15.29
C ASP A 73 19.81 -1.57 14.65
N VAL A 74 19.10 -0.88 13.76
CA VAL A 74 17.95 -1.43 13.05
C VAL A 74 18.43 -2.47 12.04
N TYR A 75 17.73 -3.62 12.00
CA TYR A 75 18.03 -4.69 11.06
C TYR A 75 17.07 -4.68 9.86
N TYR A 76 15.79 -4.37 10.10
CA TYR A 76 14.75 -4.29 9.07
C TYR A 76 14.04 -2.95 9.11
N VAL A 77 13.68 -2.43 7.93
CA VAL A 77 12.86 -1.23 7.81
C VAL A 77 11.63 -1.54 6.95
N PHE A 78 10.46 -1.19 7.46
CA PHE A 78 9.25 -1.04 6.65
C PHE A 78 8.91 0.44 6.54
N HIS A 79 9.09 1.00 5.33
CA HIS A 79 8.87 2.41 5.06
C HIS A 79 7.47 2.65 4.51
N ALA A 80 6.53 3.05 5.38
CA ALA A 80 5.13 3.33 5.04
C ALA A 80 4.71 4.80 5.25
N ALA A 81 5.64 5.67 5.63
CA ALA A 81 5.34 7.10 5.80
C ALA A 81 5.06 7.77 4.45
N ALA A 82 3.85 8.29 4.27
CA ALA A 82 3.42 8.96 3.05
C ALA A 82 2.22 9.87 3.30
N LEU A 83 1.93 10.77 2.37
CA LEU A 83 0.61 11.36 2.19
C LEU A 83 -0.19 10.41 1.28
N LYS A 84 -1.42 10.03 1.67
CA LYS A 84 -2.24 9.05 0.93
C LYS A 84 -3.49 9.61 0.27
N GLN A 85 -3.92 10.80 0.67
CA GLN A 85 -5.14 11.41 0.16
C GLN A 85 -4.86 12.14 -1.15
N VAL A 86 -5.53 11.72 -2.23
CA VAL A 86 -5.37 12.32 -3.56
C VAL A 86 -5.65 13.82 -3.53
N PRO A 87 -6.80 14.31 -2.98
CA PRO A 87 -7.05 15.75 -2.94
C PRO A 87 -5.98 16.55 -2.19
N SER A 88 -5.50 16.03 -1.05
CA SER A 88 -4.46 16.71 -0.29
C SER A 88 -3.13 16.81 -1.06
N CYS A 89 -2.78 15.79 -1.85
CA CYS A 89 -1.58 15.83 -2.67
C CYS A 89 -1.75 16.77 -3.87
N GLU A 90 -2.93 16.86 -4.46
CA GLU A 90 -3.23 17.82 -5.54
C GLU A 90 -3.10 19.27 -5.07
N PHE A 91 -3.62 19.59 -3.90
CA PHE A 91 -3.55 20.95 -3.34
C PHE A 91 -2.17 21.28 -2.75
N PHE A 92 -1.43 20.28 -2.28
CA PHE A 92 -0.11 20.43 -1.65
C PHE A 92 0.95 19.52 -2.26
N PRO A 93 1.21 19.61 -3.59
CA PRO A 93 2.10 18.67 -4.28
C PRO A 93 3.55 18.73 -3.76
N VAL A 94 4.02 19.89 -3.32
CA VAL A 94 5.37 20.03 -2.73
C VAL A 94 5.48 19.24 -1.43
N GLU A 95 4.44 19.19 -0.62
CA GLU A 95 4.44 18.36 0.61
C GLU A 95 4.40 16.86 0.29
N ALA A 96 3.75 16.45 -0.82
CA ALA A 96 3.83 15.09 -1.32
C ALA A 96 5.27 14.74 -1.76
N VAL A 97 5.93 15.61 -2.53
CA VAL A 97 7.34 15.47 -2.94
C VAL A 97 8.25 15.33 -1.73
N LYS A 98 8.16 16.25 -0.76
CA LYS A 98 9.00 16.24 0.44
C LYS A 98 8.81 14.96 1.27
N THR A 99 7.57 14.50 1.42
CA THR A 99 7.26 13.35 2.29
C THR A 99 7.53 12.03 1.58
N ILE A 100 7.06 11.88 0.33
CA ILE A 100 7.08 10.61 -0.40
C ILE A 100 8.43 10.40 -1.08
N ILE A 101 8.98 11.42 -1.74
CA ILE A 101 10.21 11.29 -2.52
C ILE A 101 11.44 11.55 -1.64
N ILE A 102 11.55 12.75 -1.09
CA ILE A 102 12.71 13.14 -0.27
C ILE A 102 12.73 12.35 1.05
N GLY A 103 11.56 12.13 1.66
CA GLY A 103 11.46 11.29 2.86
C GLY A 103 11.94 9.85 2.62
N THR A 104 11.62 9.27 1.47
CA THR A 104 12.15 7.95 1.09
C THR A 104 13.68 8.01 0.90
N GLU A 105 14.19 9.01 0.18
CA GLU A 105 15.64 9.18 0.02
C GLU A 105 16.37 9.26 1.37
N ASN A 106 15.84 10.03 2.33
CA ASN A 106 16.40 10.13 3.68
C ASN A 106 16.41 8.78 4.41
N VAL A 107 15.30 8.02 4.32
CA VAL A 107 15.20 6.69 4.95
C VAL A 107 16.21 5.72 4.32
N LEU A 108 16.32 5.68 3.00
CA LEU A 108 17.25 4.82 2.29
C LEU A 108 18.71 5.17 2.61
N GLN A 109 19.04 6.46 2.60
CA GLN A 109 20.40 6.93 2.91
C GLN A 109 20.79 6.54 4.34
N SER A 110 19.90 6.77 5.31
CA SER A 110 20.14 6.38 6.71
C SER A 110 20.24 4.86 6.86
N ALA A 111 19.42 4.09 6.15
CA ALA A 111 19.48 2.64 6.18
C ALA A 111 20.82 2.09 5.67
N ILE A 112 21.34 2.68 4.59
CA ILE A 112 22.66 2.32 4.03
C ILE A 112 23.78 2.67 5.02
N HIS A 113 23.76 3.88 5.59
CA HIS A 113 24.76 4.31 6.57
C HIS A 113 24.79 3.42 7.82
N GLN A 114 23.61 2.99 8.28
CA GLN A 114 23.45 2.14 9.47
C GLN A 114 23.55 0.64 9.16
N ASN A 115 23.87 0.26 7.91
CA ASN A 115 23.97 -1.15 7.46
C ASN A 115 22.72 -1.98 7.74
N VAL A 116 21.55 -1.36 7.57
CA VAL A 116 20.25 -2.05 7.64
C VAL A 116 20.23 -3.18 6.61
N LYS A 117 19.77 -4.36 6.99
CA LYS A 117 19.84 -5.53 6.10
C LYS A 117 18.80 -5.50 5.00
N LYS A 118 17.56 -5.10 5.31
CA LYS A 118 16.48 -5.00 4.31
C LYS A 118 15.58 -3.78 4.57
N VAL A 119 15.25 -3.07 3.49
CA VAL A 119 14.28 -1.97 3.46
C VAL A 119 13.18 -2.30 2.47
N ILE A 120 11.93 -2.32 2.95
CA ILE A 120 10.74 -2.48 2.12
C ILE A 120 10.01 -1.13 2.03
N CYS A 121 9.89 -0.59 0.82
CA CYS A 121 9.17 0.66 0.54
C CYS A 121 7.74 0.36 0.11
N LEU A 122 6.76 0.95 0.81
CA LEU A 122 5.35 0.77 0.50
C LEU A 122 4.92 1.65 -0.68
N SER A 123 4.55 1.02 -1.81
CA SER A 123 3.98 1.69 -2.97
C SER A 123 2.47 1.38 -3.11
N THR A 124 1.90 1.54 -4.30
CA THR A 124 0.46 1.47 -4.57
C THR A 124 0.20 1.25 -6.07
N ASP A 125 -0.98 0.72 -6.43
CA ASP A 125 -1.53 0.67 -7.79
C ASP A 125 -1.50 2.04 -8.51
N LYS A 126 -1.64 3.12 -7.76
CA LYS A 126 -1.64 4.48 -8.31
C LYS A 126 -0.28 4.97 -8.81
N ALA A 127 0.80 4.20 -8.53
CA ALA A 127 2.13 4.44 -9.09
C ALA A 127 2.27 3.92 -10.53
N ALA A 128 1.44 2.94 -10.93
CA ALA A 128 1.37 2.46 -12.31
C ALA A 128 0.46 3.39 -13.14
N TYR A 129 0.99 3.93 -14.24
CA TYR A 129 0.30 4.93 -15.08
C TYR A 129 -0.35 6.06 -14.25
N PRO A 130 0.43 6.84 -13.50
CA PRO A 130 -0.09 7.80 -12.54
C PRO A 130 -0.78 8.98 -13.22
N ILE A 131 -1.96 9.39 -12.72
CA ILE A 131 -2.73 10.53 -13.23
C ILE A 131 -2.96 11.63 -12.20
N ASN A 132 -2.46 11.46 -10.98
CA ASN A 132 -2.60 12.45 -9.91
C ASN A 132 -1.30 12.62 -9.12
N ALA A 133 -1.17 13.72 -8.39
CA ALA A 133 0.07 14.09 -7.68
C ALA A 133 0.54 13.03 -6.69
N MET A 134 -0.38 12.32 -6.02
CA MET A 134 -0.02 11.22 -5.11
C MET A 134 0.59 10.06 -5.89
N GLY A 135 -0.05 9.60 -6.97
CA GLY A 135 0.44 8.52 -7.83
C GLY A 135 1.78 8.89 -8.49
N ILE A 136 1.91 10.12 -9.02
CA ILE A 136 3.17 10.62 -9.61
C ILE A 136 4.30 10.61 -8.57
N SER A 137 4.03 11.06 -7.34
CA SER A 137 5.02 11.03 -6.26
C SER A 137 5.42 9.61 -5.88
N LYS A 138 4.48 8.67 -5.87
CA LYS A 138 4.75 7.25 -5.60
C LYS A 138 5.53 6.59 -6.75
N ALA A 139 5.18 6.88 -8.01
CA ALA A 139 5.94 6.41 -9.17
C ALA A 139 7.40 6.91 -9.13
N MET A 140 7.60 8.20 -8.78
CA MET A 140 8.95 8.75 -8.62
C MET A 140 9.68 8.10 -7.42
N MET A 141 9.00 7.83 -6.31
CA MET A 141 9.56 7.09 -5.18
C MET A 141 10.08 5.70 -5.60
N GLU A 142 9.32 4.98 -6.45
CA GLU A 142 9.78 3.70 -7.00
C GLU A 142 11.07 3.86 -7.82
N LYS A 143 11.14 4.86 -8.68
CA LYS A 143 12.37 5.16 -9.44
C LYS A 143 13.54 5.50 -8.52
N VAL A 144 13.30 6.22 -7.43
CA VAL A 144 14.34 6.58 -6.43
C VAL A 144 14.90 5.32 -5.76
N PHE A 145 14.06 4.41 -5.24
CA PHE A 145 14.59 3.23 -4.56
C PHE A 145 15.24 2.24 -5.54
N VAL A 146 14.71 2.08 -6.76
CA VAL A 146 15.34 1.26 -7.80
C VAL A 146 16.70 1.84 -8.21
N ALA A 147 16.79 3.16 -8.42
CA ALA A 147 18.07 3.81 -8.72
C ALA A 147 19.08 3.66 -7.57
N LYS A 148 18.61 3.79 -6.33
CA LYS A 148 19.48 3.63 -5.14
C LYS A 148 20.00 2.20 -5.04
N SER A 149 19.18 1.19 -5.34
CA SER A 149 19.55 -0.23 -5.28
C SER A 149 20.70 -0.59 -6.23
N ARG A 150 20.82 0.09 -7.38
CA ARG A 150 21.90 -0.14 -8.36
C ARG A 150 23.30 0.22 -7.83
N ASN A 151 23.37 1.16 -6.87
CA ASN A 151 24.63 1.70 -6.36
C ASN A 151 25.07 1.04 -5.05
N ILE A 152 24.36 0.02 -4.58
CA ILE A 152 24.64 -0.65 -3.31
C ILE A 152 24.99 -2.09 -3.60
N ARG A 153 26.00 -2.63 -2.88
CA ARG A 153 26.27 -4.07 -2.90
C ARG A 153 25.10 -4.79 -2.23
N SER A 154 24.55 -5.79 -2.88
CA SER A 154 23.40 -6.59 -2.39
C SER A 154 23.63 -7.21 -1.00
N GLU A 155 24.87 -7.45 -0.65
CA GLU A 155 25.27 -7.99 0.66
C GLU A 155 25.16 -6.95 1.79
N GLN A 156 25.19 -5.67 1.45
CA GLN A 156 25.11 -4.57 2.42
C GLN A 156 23.68 -4.27 2.84
N THR A 157 22.84 -3.80 1.91
CA THR A 157 21.45 -3.43 2.18
C THR A 157 20.59 -3.82 0.98
N LEU A 158 19.60 -4.68 1.19
CA LEU A 158 18.60 -4.99 0.19
C LEU A 158 17.50 -3.93 0.25
N ILE A 159 17.20 -3.32 -0.87
CA ILE A 159 16.11 -2.32 -1.03
C ILE A 159 15.12 -2.86 -2.03
N CYS A 160 13.82 -2.94 -1.66
CA CYS A 160 12.76 -3.29 -2.60
C CYS A 160 11.47 -2.56 -2.25
N GLY A 161 10.47 -2.68 -3.12
CA GLY A 161 9.14 -2.12 -2.92
C GLY A 161 8.06 -3.17 -2.90
N THR A 162 6.89 -2.80 -2.37
CA THR A 162 5.65 -3.57 -2.48
C THR A 162 4.58 -2.69 -3.12
N ARG A 163 3.83 -3.24 -4.07
CA ARG A 163 2.70 -2.57 -4.73
C ARG A 163 1.45 -3.41 -4.54
N TYR A 164 0.37 -2.78 -4.08
CA TYR A 164 -0.91 -3.41 -3.79
C TYR A 164 -2.07 -2.53 -4.24
N GLY A 165 -3.24 -3.14 -4.40
CA GLY A 165 -4.48 -2.47 -4.80
C GLY A 165 -5.19 -1.77 -3.64
N ASN A 166 -6.50 -1.60 -3.77
CA ASN A 166 -7.31 -0.97 -2.74
C ASN A 166 -7.47 -1.89 -1.52
N VAL A 167 -7.10 -1.40 -0.35
CA VAL A 167 -7.34 -2.10 0.92
C VAL A 167 -8.75 -1.82 1.43
N MET A 168 -9.56 -2.87 1.54
CA MET A 168 -10.94 -2.82 2.00
C MET A 168 -11.06 -2.24 3.41
N ALA A 169 -12.14 -1.53 3.67
CA ALA A 169 -12.46 -0.90 4.96
C ALA A 169 -11.33 -0.05 5.57
N SER A 170 -10.37 0.41 4.75
CA SER A 170 -9.37 1.36 5.22
C SER A 170 -10.01 2.71 5.52
N ARG A 171 -9.46 3.46 6.49
CA ARG A 171 -9.99 4.77 6.89
C ARG A 171 -10.12 5.72 5.69
N GLY A 172 -11.33 6.25 5.49
CA GLY A 172 -11.67 7.16 4.38
C GLY A 172 -11.81 6.47 3.02
N SER A 173 -12.05 5.16 3.00
CA SER A 173 -12.35 4.41 1.78
C SER A 173 -13.86 4.26 1.55
N VAL A 174 -14.23 3.71 0.39
CA VAL A 174 -15.62 3.62 -0.06
C VAL A 174 -16.50 2.73 0.83
N ILE A 175 -15.98 1.64 1.38
CA ILE A 175 -16.76 0.70 2.22
C ILE A 175 -17.28 1.40 3.49
N PRO A 176 -16.44 2.05 4.34
CA PRO A 176 -16.94 2.82 5.46
C PRO A 176 -17.94 3.91 5.06
N LEU A 177 -17.66 4.63 3.97
CA LEU A 177 -18.56 5.67 3.47
C LEU A 177 -19.95 5.13 3.11
N PHE A 178 -20.02 3.98 2.45
CA PHE A 178 -21.29 3.36 2.09
C PHE A 178 -22.04 2.86 3.32
N ILE A 179 -21.35 2.24 4.26
CA ILE A 179 -21.95 1.78 5.52
C ILE A 179 -22.51 2.96 6.33
N ASP A 180 -21.76 4.07 6.43
CA ASP A 180 -22.22 5.27 7.14
C ASP A 180 -23.49 5.83 6.49
N LYS A 181 -23.55 5.86 5.15
CA LYS A 181 -24.74 6.32 4.40
C LYS A 181 -25.92 5.39 4.56
N ILE A 182 -25.70 4.08 4.51
CA ILE A 182 -26.75 3.08 4.78
C ILE A 182 -27.38 3.32 6.15
N LYS A 183 -26.54 3.45 7.18
CA LYS A 183 -27.00 3.72 8.56
C LYS A 183 -27.74 5.03 8.71
N ALA A 184 -27.38 6.06 7.92
CA ALA A 184 -28.01 7.35 7.94
C ALA A 184 -29.30 7.43 7.08
N GLY A 185 -29.63 6.39 6.33
CA GLY A 185 -30.76 6.40 5.37
C GLY A 185 -30.49 7.32 4.16
N GLU A 186 -29.22 7.65 3.89
CA GLU A 186 -28.82 8.51 2.78
C GLU A 186 -28.52 7.70 1.51
N PRO A 187 -28.69 8.30 0.29
CA PRO A 187 -28.30 7.65 -0.95
C PRO A 187 -26.81 7.31 -1.00
N LEU A 188 -26.47 6.13 -1.56
CA LEU A 188 -25.09 5.77 -1.87
C LEU A 188 -24.65 6.52 -3.14
N THR A 189 -23.71 7.46 -3.00
CA THR A 189 -23.18 8.21 -4.14
C THR A 189 -22.01 7.45 -4.76
N ILE A 190 -22.12 7.05 -6.02
CA ILE A 190 -21.08 6.39 -6.80
C ILE A 190 -20.68 7.25 -8.00
N THR A 191 -19.42 7.18 -8.38
CA THR A 191 -18.89 8.00 -9.49
C THR A 191 -19.26 7.41 -10.85
N ASP A 192 -19.03 6.15 -11.04
CA ASP A 192 -19.38 5.34 -12.22
C ASP A 192 -19.57 3.90 -11.75
N PRO A 193 -20.72 3.26 -11.96
CA PRO A 193 -20.98 1.90 -11.51
C PRO A 193 -20.01 0.86 -12.11
N ASP A 194 -19.53 1.11 -13.33
CA ASP A 194 -18.64 0.21 -14.07
C ASP A 194 -17.14 0.40 -13.73
N MET A 195 -16.80 1.34 -12.84
CA MET A 195 -15.42 1.46 -12.34
C MET A 195 -15.03 0.22 -11.57
N THR A 196 -13.87 -0.35 -11.91
CA THR A 196 -13.33 -1.49 -11.18
C THR A 196 -12.28 -1.09 -10.15
N ARG A 197 -12.24 -1.82 -9.05
CA ARG A 197 -11.23 -1.67 -7.98
C ARG A 197 -10.79 -3.03 -7.49
N PHE A 198 -9.49 -3.18 -7.26
CA PHE A 198 -8.99 -4.36 -6.56
C PHE A 198 -9.56 -4.41 -5.14
N LEU A 199 -9.88 -5.61 -4.67
CA LEU A 199 -10.36 -5.85 -3.31
C LEU A 199 -9.35 -6.70 -2.54
N MET A 200 -8.61 -6.06 -1.64
CA MET A 200 -7.63 -6.71 -0.77
C MET A 200 -7.99 -6.50 0.69
N SER A 201 -7.75 -7.48 1.53
CA SER A 201 -7.77 -7.28 2.97
C SER A 201 -6.48 -6.59 3.43
N LEU A 202 -6.49 -6.08 4.66
CA LEU A 202 -5.29 -5.53 5.28
C LEU A 202 -4.28 -6.64 5.60
N GLU A 203 -4.79 -7.83 5.89
CA GLU A 203 -4.03 -9.05 6.13
C GLU A 203 -3.26 -9.48 4.87
N ASP A 204 -3.93 -9.54 3.70
CA ASP A 204 -3.27 -9.83 2.41
C ASP A 204 -2.11 -8.86 2.15
N ALA A 205 -2.36 -7.57 2.40
CA ALA A 205 -1.34 -6.54 2.19
C ALA A 205 -0.14 -6.66 3.16
N VAL A 206 -0.36 -7.14 4.40
CA VAL A 206 0.71 -7.44 5.36
C VAL A 206 1.49 -8.69 4.95
N GLU A 207 0.80 -9.73 4.44
CA GLU A 207 1.45 -10.93 3.92
C GLU A 207 2.37 -10.61 2.75
N LEU A 208 1.98 -9.70 1.85
CA LEU A 208 2.87 -9.19 0.79
C LEU A 208 4.16 -8.59 1.36
N VAL A 209 4.08 -7.83 2.46
CA VAL A 209 5.29 -7.26 3.10
C VAL A 209 6.18 -8.35 3.67
N VAL A 210 5.59 -9.37 4.33
CA VAL A 210 6.33 -10.52 4.86
C VAL A 210 6.96 -11.33 3.72
N HIS A 211 6.21 -11.52 2.61
CA HIS A 211 6.70 -12.18 1.41
C HIS A 211 7.91 -11.42 0.82
N ALA A 212 7.81 -10.10 0.70
CA ALA A 212 8.91 -9.25 0.22
C ALA A 212 10.16 -9.35 1.12
N PHE A 213 9.99 -9.34 2.46
CA PHE A 213 11.12 -9.57 3.37
C PHE A 213 11.82 -10.91 3.13
N LYS A 214 11.10 -11.96 2.75
CA LYS A 214 11.63 -13.30 2.54
C LYS A 214 12.25 -13.50 1.17
N HIS A 215 11.61 -13.00 0.11
CA HIS A 215 11.84 -13.43 -1.27
C HIS A 215 12.35 -12.34 -2.22
N ALA A 216 12.18 -11.05 -1.89
CA ALA A 216 12.61 -9.99 -2.78
C ALA A 216 14.14 -9.91 -2.89
N GLU A 217 14.59 -9.57 -4.07
CA GLU A 217 15.96 -9.16 -4.37
C GLU A 217 16.06 -7.62 -4.43
N THR A 218 17.28 -7.11 -4.55
CA THR A 218 17.49 -5.66 -4.49
C THR A 218 16.95 -4.97 -5.74
N GLY A 219 16.13 -3.95 -5.55
CA GLY A 219 15.48 -3.19 -6.62
C GLY A 219 14.14 -3.77 -7.09
N ASP A 220 13.72 -4.93 -6.59
CA ASP A 220 12.44 -5.55 -6.97
C ASP A 220 11.24 -4.73 -6.52
N ILE A 221 10.12 -4.88 -7.26
CA ILE A 221 8.79 -4.51 -6.81
C ILE A 221 7.96 -5.81 -6.70
N MET A 222 7.55 -6.14 -5.49
CA MET A 222 6.65 -7.27 -5.24
C MET A 222 5.20 -6.78 -5.32
N VAL A 223 4.39 -7.48 -6.11
CA VAL A 223 3.01 -7.07 -6.41
C VAL A 223 2.05 -8.16 -6.00
N GLN A 224 1.02 -7.80 -5.22
CA GLN A 224 -0.04 -8.73 -4.82
C GLN A 224 -1.02 -8.94 -5.98
N LYS A 225 -1.31 -10.19 -6.32
CA LYS A 225 -2.47 -10.52 -7.14
C LYS A 225 -3.72 -10.39 -6.29
N ALA A 226 -4.75 -9.77 -6.84
CA ALA A 226 -6.00 -9.58 -6.12
C ALA A 226 -7.19 -9.65 -7.06
N PRO A 227 -8.33 -10.16 -6.61
CA PRO A 227 -9.59 -10.02 -7.32
C PRO A 227 -10.04 -8.56 -7.31
N SER A 228 -10.99 -8.25 -8.17
CA SER A 228 -11.61 -6.94 -8.26
C SER A 228 -13.13 -7.01 -8.16
N SER A 229 -13.75 -5.85 -8.02
CA SER A 229 -15.18 -5.70 -8.22
C SER A 229 -15.48 -4.38 -8.93
N THR A 230 -16.67 -4.27 -9.52
CA THR A 230 -17.20 -2.98 -9.88
C THR A 230 -17.63 -2.21 -8.62
N VAL A 231 -17.66 -0.89 -8.69
CA VAL A 231 -18.16 -0.06 -7.58
C VAL A 231 -19.67 -0.24 -7.43
N GLY A 232 -20.38 -0.50 -8.54
CA GLY A 232 -21.81 -0.81 -8.53
C GLY A 232 -22.13 -2.10 -7.78
N ASP A 233 -21.41 -3.20 -8.09
CA ASP A 233 -21.61 -4.49 -7.41
C ASP A 233 -21.20 -4.41 -5.93
N LEU A 234 -20.17 -3.64 -5.59
CA LEU A 234 -19.80 -3.40 -4.19
C LEU A 234 -20.91 -2.67 -3.41
N ALA A 235 -21.54 -1.67 -4.02
CA ALA A 235 -22.68 -0.95 -3.43
C ALA A 235 -23.87 -1.91 -3.23
N THR A 236 -24.20 -2.70 -4.26
CA THR A 236 -25.27 -3.71 -4.21
C THR A 236 -25.01 -4.74 -3.10
N ALA A 237 -23.80 -5.29 -3.02
CA ALA A 237 -23.42 -6.25 -2.00
C ALA A 237 -23.59 -5.70 -0.57
N LEU A 238 -23.24 -4.44 -0.34
CA LEU A 238 -23.43 -3.80 0.96
C LEU A 238 -24.91 -3.56 1.28
N LEU A 239 -25.72 -3.10 0.31
CA LEU A 239 -27.15 -2.92 0.49
C LEU A 239 -27.82 -4.26 0.85
N GLU A 240 -27.49 -5.34 0.14
CA GLU A 240 -28.04 -6.66 0.44
C GLU A 240 -27.60 -7.20 1.81
N LEU A 241 -26.33 -7.03 2.20
CA LEU A 241 -25.83 -7.44 3.52
C LEU A 241 -26.55 -6.73 4.68
N PHE A 242 -26.80 -5.44 4.50
CA PHE A 242 -27.48 -4.60 5.50
C PHE A 242 -29.03 -4.67 5.38
N GLU A 243 -29.57 -5.42 4.42
CA GLU A 243 -31.02 -5.49 4.15
C GLU A 243 -31.63 -4.08 3.98
N ALA A 244 -30.89 -3.19 3.27
CA ALA A 244 -31.19 -1.78 3.11
C ALA A 244 -31.67 -1.45 1.69
N ASP A 245 -32.53 -0.45 1.57
CA ASP A 245 -33.17 -0.02 0.32
C ASP A 245 -32.72 1.40 -0.12
N ASN A 246 -31.61 1.89 0.40
CA ASN A 246 -31.06 3.19 0.03
C ASN A 246 -30.87 3.31 -1.48
N ALA A 247 -31.23 4.44 -2.05
CA ALA A 247 -31.01 4.71 -3.46
C ALA A 247 -29.51 4.80 -3.81
N ILE A 248 -29.17 4.41 -5.03
CA ILE A 248 -27.83 4.62 -5.59
C ILE A 248 -27.90 5.84 -6.52
N GLU A 249 -27.07 6.85 -6.26
CA GLU A 249 -26.95 8.06 -7.07
C GLU A 249 -25.61 8.11 -7.80
N ILE A 250 -25.66 8.28 -9.13
CA ILE A 250 -24.45 8.39 -9.97
C ILE A 250 -24.08 9.87 -10.04
N ILE A 251 -22.87 10.21 -9.52
CA ILE A 251 -22.38 11.58 -9.45
C ILE A 251 -21.35 11.94 -10.52
N GLY A 252 -20.94 10.98 -11.35
CA GLY A 252 -19.89 11.14 -12.37
C GLY A 252 -18.47 11.01 -11.81
N THR A 253 -17.51 10.81 -12.72
CA THR A 253 -16.08 10.58 -12.39
C THR A 253 -15.46 11.84 -11.79
N ARG A 254 -14.72 11.68 -10.70
CA ARG A 254 -13.99 12.77 -10.03
C ARG A 254 -12.64 13.03 -10.71
N HIS A 255 -12.08 14.21 -10.46
CA HIS A 255 -10.73 14.53 -10.90
C HIS A 255 -9.71 13.53 -10.33
N GLY A 256 -8.82 13.02 -11.19
CA GLY A 256 -7.75 12.10 -10.79
C GLY A 256 -8.19 10.68 -10.46
N GLU A 257 -9.41 10.26 -10.83
CA GLU A 257 -9.90 8.89 -10.75
C GLU A 257 -9.75 8.16 -12.09
N LYS A 258 -9.24 6.93 -12.05
CA LYS A 258 -9.17 6.02 -13.19
C LYS A 258 -10.43 5.17 -13.27
N LYS A 259 -10.81 4.73 -14.48
CA LYS A 259 -11.86 3.72 -14.65
C LYS A 259 -11.42 2.38 -14.07
N ALA A 260 -10.21 1.95 -14.37
CA ALA A 260 -9.56 0.77 -13.80
C ALA A 260 -8.22 1.13 -13.15
N GLU A 261 -7.86 0.45 -12.08
CA GLU A 261 -6.56 0.59 -11.42
C GLU A 261 -5.57 -0.44 -11.97
N THR A 262 -4.32 -0.03 -12.17
CA THR A 262 -3.27 -0.88 -12.76
C THR A 262 -2.24 -1.24 -11.69
N LEU A 263 -1.92 -2.53 -11.57
CA LEU A 263 -0.86 -3.03 -10.67
C LEU A 263 0.46 -3.26 -11.41
N LEU A 264 0.41 -3.70 -12.67
CA LEU A 264 1.59 -3.84 -13.53
C LEU A 264 1.35 -3.13 -14.85
N THR A 265 2.29 -2.26 -15.22
CA THR A 265 2.31 -1.69 -16.59
C THR A 265 2.62 -2.78 -17.61
N ARG A 266 2.38 -2.52 -18.89
CA ARG A 266 2.70 -3.44 -19.98
C ARG A 266 4.17 -3.86 -19.97
N GLU A 267 5.07 -2.92 -19.74
CA GLU A 267 6.51 -3.20 -19.68
C GLU A 267 6.86 -4.08 -18.49
N GLU A 268 6.31 -3.77 -17.30
CA GLU A 268 6.52 -4.56 -16.09
C GLU A 268 5.95 -5.98 -16.24
N TYR A 269 4.75 -6.13 -16.82
CA TYR A 269 4.14 -7.43 -17.03
C TYR A 269 4.95 -8.32 -18.00
N ALA A 270 5.55 -7.72 -19.04
CA ALA A 270 6.41 -8.45 -19.99
C ALA A 270 7.68 -9.03 -19.35
N GLN A 271 8.11 -8.49 -18.20
CA GLN A 271 9.34 -8.83 -17.52
C GLN A 271 9.13 -9.47 -16.15
N CYS A 272 7.88 -9.47 -15.64
CA CYS A 272 7.60 -9.99 -14.33
C CYS A 272 7.73 -11.51 -14.25
N GLU A 273 8.06 -11.99 -13.07
CA GLU A 273 8.05 -13.38 -12.68
C GLU A 273 6.75 -13.69 -11.92
N ASP A 274 6.07 -14.76 -12.31
CA ASP A 274 4.87 -15.23 -11.61
C ASP A 274 5.30 -16.13 -10.44
N MET A 275 4.97 -15.70 -9.22
CA MET A 275 5.28 -16.41 -7.97
C MET A 275 4.01 -16.95 -7.29
N GLY A 276 2.99 -17.34 -8.04
CA GLY A 276 1.71 -17.82 -7.50
C GLY A 276 0.80 -16.65 -7.13
N ASP A 277 0.65 -16.34 -5.86
CA ASP A 277 -0.19 -15.23 -5.39
C ASP A 277 0.44 -13.84 -5.58
N TYR A 278 1.69 -13.80 -6.06
CA TYR A 278 2.44 -12.57 -6.25
C TYR A 278 3.07 -12.50 -7.63
N PHE A 279 3.34 -11.29 -8.08
CA PHE A 279 4.30 -11.03 -9.15
C PHE A 279 5.55 -10.38 -8.57
N ARG A 280 6.70 -10.77 -9.11
CA ARG A 280 7.97 -10.10 -8.89
C ARG A 280 8.33 -9.31 -10.14
N VAL A 281 8.45 -8.00 -10.02
CA VAL A 281 8.98 -7.14 -11.08
C VAL A 281 10.45 -6.92 -10.77
N PRO A 282 11.38 -7.49 -11.55
CA PRO A 282 12.80 -7.33 -11.31
C PRO A 282 13.25 -5.90 -11.52
N ALA A 283 14.34 -5.51 -10.86
CA ALA A 283 14.95 -4.20 -11.07
C ALA A 283 15.34 -4.01 -12.53
N ASP A 284 15.09 -2.80 -13.03
CA ASP A 284 15.65 -2.40 -14.32
C ASP A 284 17.18 -2.31 -14.22
N SER A 285 17.87 -3.31 -14.78
CA SER A 285 19.33 -3.44 -14.75
C SER A 285 20.04 -2.80 -15.96
N ARG A 286 19.28 -2.14 -16.85
CA ARG A 286 19.86 -1.47 -18.03
C ARG A 286 20.85 -0.39 -17.58
N ASP A 287 22.00 -0.33 -18.28
CA ASP A 287 22.99 0.73 -18.07
C ASP A 287 22.64 1.98 -18.90
N LEU A 288 23.44 3.07 -18.71
CA LEU A 288 23.28 4.32 -19.44
C LEU A 288 23.82 4.24 -20.90
N ASN A 289 23.88 3.08 -21.50
CA ASN A 289 24.27 2.95 -22.91
C ASN A 289 23.10 3.33 -23.83
N TYR A 290 23.05 4.60 -24.20
CA TYR A 290 21.99 5.17 -25.01
C TYR A 290 21.82 4.53 -26.40
N SER A 291 22.85 3.92 -26.97
CA SER A 291 22.74 3.24 -28.27
C SER A 291 21.72 2.08 -28.23
N ASN A 292 21.72 1.32 -27.13
CA ASN A 292 20.77 0.21 -26.95
C ASN A 292 19.32 0.68 -26.76
N TYR A 293 19.10 1.93 -26.31
CA TYR A 293 17.76 2.49 -26.19
C TYR A 293 17.13 2.93 -27.49
N VAL A 294 17.98 3.30 -28.49
CA VAL A 294 17.51 3.89 -29.75
C VAL A 294 17.36 2.84 -30.81
N GLU A 295 18.17 1.76 -30.81
CA GLU A 295 18.30 0.82 -31.89
C GLU A 295 17.56 -0.50 -31.70
N THR A 296 17.22 -0.89 -30.45
CA THR A 296 16.58 -2.17 -30.17
C THR A 296 15.36 -2.01 -29.28
N GLY A 297 14.16 -2.26 -29.84
CA GLY A 297 12.92 -2.43 -29.08
C GLY A 297 12.81 -3.83 -28.48
N ASN A 298 11.79 -4.05 -27.65
CA ASN A 298 11.47 -5.35 -27.09
C ASN A 298 10.06 -5.78 -27.56
N GLU A 299 10.03 -6.76 -28.47
CA GLU A 299 8.79 -7.29 -29.05
C GLU A 299 7.84 -7.87 -27.97
N LYS A 300 8.37 -8.44 -26.90
CA LYS A 300 7.57 -8.95 -25.79
C LYS A 300 6.74 -7.83 -25.16
N ILE A 301 7.31 -6.63 -25.00
CA ILE A 301 6.58 -5.47 -24.46
C ILE A 301 5.46 -5.06 -25.41
N THR A 302 5.70 -5.09 -26.74
CA THR A 302 4.70 -4.74 -27.75
C THR A 302 3.51 -5.70 -27.72
N GLN A 303 3.74 -6.98 -27.46
CA GLN A 303 2.72 -8.04 -27.43
C GLN A 303 2.10 -8.24 -26.05
N SER A 304 2.67 -7.63 -25.01
CA SER A 304 2.20 -7.75 -23.63
C SER A 304 0.97 -6.88 -23.38
N TYR A 305 0.30 -7.15 -22.28
CA TYR A 305 -0.82 -6.37 -21.75
C TYR A 305 -0.47 -5.89 -20.32
N GLU A 306 -1.24 -4.98 -19.78
CA GLU A 306 -1.13 -4.55 -18.38
C GLU A 306 -1.93 -5.49 -17.48
N TYR A 307 -1.56 -5.59 -16.20
CA TYR A 307 -2.38 -6.25 -15.18
C TYR A 307 -3.14 -5.18 -14.40
N ASN A 308 -4.45 -5.16 -14.59
CA ASN A 308 -5.33 -4.13 -14.02
C ASN A 308 -6.61 -4.76 -13.43
N SER A 309 -7.45 -3.93 -12.81
CA SER A 309 -8.67 -4.36 -12.15
C SER A 309 -9.79 -4.83 -13.11
N ASP A 310 -9.68 -4.57 -14.43
CA ASP A 310 -10.65 -5.05 -15.43
C ASP A 310 -10.29 -6.46 -15.94
N ASN A 311 -9.03 -6.89 -15.85
CA ASN A 311 -8.56 -8.15 -16.41
C ASN A 311 -8.05 -9.17 -15.37
N THR A 312 -8.44 -8.98 -14.11
CA THR A 312 -8.30 -9.98 -13.05
C THR A 312 -9.64 -10.71 -12.82
N HIS A 313 -9.71 -11.61 -11.84
CA HIS A 313 -10.98 -12.20 -11.44
C HIS A 313 -11.92 -11.12 -10.86
N ILE A 314 -13.00 -10.82 -11.58
CA ILE A 314 -14.04 -9.88 -11.15
C ILE A 314 -15.05 -10.65 -10.30
N LEU A 315 -15.20 -10.27 -9.04
CA LEU A 315 -16.08 -10.91 -8.09
C LEU A 315 -17.55 -10.62 -8.40
N THR A 316 -18.37 -11.63 -8.27
CA THR A 316 -19.84 -11.49 -8.24
C THR A 316 -20.31 -10.84 -6.94
N VAL A 317 -21.55 -10.36 -6.89
CA VAL A 317 -22.14 -9.78 -5.67
C VAL A 317 -22.04 -10.73 -4.48
N GLU A 318 -22.30 -12.05 -4.69
CA GLU A 318 -22.20 -13.05 -3.62
C GLU A 318 -20.75 -13.20 -3.10
N GLU A 319 -19.77 -13.30 -4.00
CA GLU A 319 -18.37 -13.40 -3.61
C GLU A 319 -17.89 -12.12 -2.89
N ILE A 320 -18.41 -10.94 -3.29
CA ILE A 320 -18.13 -9.67 -2.58
C ILE A 320 -18.70 -9.73 -1.16
N LYS A 321 -19.93 -10.20 -0.97
CA LYS A 321 -20.54 -10.36 0.36
C LYS A 321 -19.71 -11.30 1.24
N GLU A 322 -19.32 -12.45 0.72
CA GLU A 322 -18.45 -13.38 1.44
C GLU A 322 -17.14 -12.71 1.86
N LYS A 323 -16.48 -11.99 0.93
CA LYS A 323 -15.23 -11.29 1.20
C LYS A 323 -15.41 -10.15 2.19
N LEU A 324 -16.49 -9.38 2.13
CA LEU A 324 -16.83 -8.33 3.10
C LEU A 324 -17.03 -8.90 4.51
N LEU A 325 -17.65 -10.07 4.64
CA LEU A 325 -17.87 -10.73 5.92
C LEU A 325 -16.57 -11.29 6.54
N THR A 326 -15.48 -11.43 5.82
CA THR A 326 -14.17 -11.74 6.43
C THR A 326 -13.66 -10.58 7.29
N LEU A 327 -14.07 -9.34 7.01
CA LEU A 327 -13.62 -8.15 7.71
C LEU A 327 -14.33 -7.96 9.05
N GLU A 328 -13.56 -7.91 10.13
CA GLU A 328 -14.10 -7.67 11.49
C GLU A 328 -14.91 -6.35 11.55
N TYR A 329 -14.41 -5.31 10.88
CA TYR A 329 -15.10 -4.02 10.79
C TYR A 329 -16.52 -4.17 10.24
N VAL A 330 -16.70 -4.85 9.10
CA VAL A 330 -18.01 -5.01 8.47
C VAL A 330 -18.95 -5.85 9.35
N ARG A 331 -18.45 -6.91 9.97
CA ARG A 331 -19.26 -7.72 10.89
C ARG A 331 -19.75 -6.91 12.10
N ASN A 332 -18.88 -6.10 12.68
CA ASN A 332 -19.25 -5.25 13.81
C ASN A 332 -20.30 -4.22 13.42
N GLU A 333 -20.09 -3.50 12.31
CA GLU A 333 -21.04 -2.50 11.79
C GLU A 333 -22.41 -3.12 11.46
N LEU A 334 -22.43 -4.34 10.88
CA LEU A 334 -23.65 -5.06 10.58
C LEU A 334 -24.40 -5.48 11.84
N ASN A 335 -23.70 -5.96 12.87
CA ASN A 335 -24.29 -6.34 14.14
C ASN A 335 -24.90 -5.13 14.85
N ASP A 336 -24.18 -4.01 14.89
CA ASP A 336 -24.66 -2.76 15.50
C ASP A 336 -25.91 -2.22 14.77
N TYR A 337 -25.91 -2.29 13.42
CA TYR A 337 -27.05 -1.89 12.61
C TYR A 337 -28.28 -2.74 12.89
N LYS A 338 -28.14 -4.08 12.89
CA LYS A 338 -29.25 -5.01 13.21
C LYS A 338 -29.75 -4.84 14.65
N ALA A 339 -28.88 -4.49 15.57
CA ALA A 339 -29.28 -4.19 16.96
C ALA A 339 -30.09 -2.88 17.06
N SER A 340 -29.80 -1.88 16.25
CA SER A 340 -30.51 -0.59 16.23
C SER A 340 -31.90 -0.66 15.58
N MET A 341 -32.17 -1.71 14.77
CA MET A 341 -33.46 -1.94 14.10
C MET A 341 -34.47 -2.69 14.98
N ARG A 342 -34.00 -3.28 16.09
CA ARG A 342 -34.82 -3.98 17.09
C ARG A 342 -35.28 -3.04 18.19
#